data_857e4499047c2cebd67190f6744eb676
#
_entry.id   857e4499047c2cebd67190f6744eb676
#
_cell.length_a   1.000
_cell.length_b   1.000
_cell.length_c   1.000
_cell.angle_alpha   90.00
_cell.angle_beta   90.00
_cell.angle_gamma   90.00
#
_symmetry.space_group_name_H-M   'P 1'
#
loop_
_entity.id
_entity.type
_entity.pdbx_description
1 polymer ?
#
loop_
_entity_poly.entity_id
_entity_poly.type
_entity_poly.pdbx_seq_one_letter_code
_entity_poly.pdbx_strand_id
1 'polypeptide(L)'
;DIAADHLFNVLTMQANQNTFQLNDLNKAFIDLSTKYIQFNGLFDDVDLKSKKLGADDQQRNVTITEVLKKLNGIDVLGHNGDVIGDAYEFLISQFASEAGKKAGEFYTPHEVSDMMARIAAIGQEDKKLFSVFDPTMGSGSLMLNIRNYLNYPKSVKYHGQELNTTTFNLAKMNLILHGVDNEDIRLRNGDTLNKDWPTDEPYTFDSVVMNPPYSAKWSSDDTFLDDSRFNRYGKLAPKSKADFAFLLHGFYHLKDSGTMAIVLPHGVLFRGAAEGVIRKKLLEDGSIDTVIGMPANLFFGTSIPTTVIILKKNRTSRDVLFIDASKDFIKGKNQNKLSQENIDRIVETYKKREDVEKFAHVASFEEIKENDFNLNIPRYVDTFEEQEEVDIVELGKELVALNQQIKAAENDFLAMLDELAVTDETRDIIEATKAVFR
;
A
#
# COMPACT_ATOMS: atom_id res chain seq x y z
N ASP A 1 -15.44 -32.58 12.50
CA ASP A 1 -14.03 -32.54 12.91
C ASP A 1 -13.11 -32.90 11.75
N ILE A 2 -11.92 -32.29 11.67
CA ILE A 2 -10.87 -32.64 10.72
C ILE A 2 -10.35 -34.06 11.04
N ALA A 3 -10.03 -34.86 10.02
CA ALA A 3 -9.41 -36.15 10.20
C ALA A 3 -8.06 -36.01 10.93
N ALA A 4 -7.76 -36.92 11.85
CA ALA A 4 -6.59 -36.82 12.72
C ALA A 4 -5.27 -36.79 11.96
N ASP A 5 -5.18 -37.50 10.84
CA ASP A 5 -4.04 -37.53 9.91
C ASP A 5 -3.87 -36.28 9.04
N HIS A 6 -4.85 -35.38 9.03
CA HIS A 6 -4.82 -34.10 8.35
C HIS A 6 -4.45 -32.94 9.30
N LEU A 7 -4.22 -33.20 10.58
CA LEU A 7 -3.82 -32.18 11.54
C LEU A 7 -2.35 -31.76 11.33
N PHE A 8 -2.05 -30.50 11.53
CA PHE A 8 -0.72 -29.92 11.32
C PHE A 8 0.38 -30.67 12.11
N ASN A 9 0.12 -30.99 13.37
CA ASN A 9 1.07 -31.73 14.22
C ASN A 9 1.35 -33.15 13.69
N VAL A 10 0.38 -33.79 13.03
CA VAL A 10 0.58 -35.12 12.43
C VAL A 10 1.37 -34.99 11.12
N LEU A 11 1.02 -34.03 10.27
CA LEU A 11 1.76 -33.76 9.03
C LEU A 11 3.23 -33.39 9.30
N THR A 12 3.50 -32.59 10.33
CA THR A 12 4.87 -32.22 10.72
C THR A 12 5.62 -33.40 11.37
N MET A 13 4.94 -34.26 12.13
CA MET A 13 5.54 -35.49 12.63
C MET A 13 5.94 -36.43 11.48
N GLN A 14 5.07 -36.60 10.48
CA GLN A 14 5.39 -37.38 9.27
C GLN A 14 6.55 -36.76 8.50
N ALA A 15 6.61 -35.43 8.40
CA ALA A 15 7.74 -34.72 7.77
C ALA A 15 9.06 -35.00 8.51
N ASN A 16 9.08 -34.95 9.83
CA ASN A 16 10.26 -35.25 10.65
C ASN A 16 10.71 -36.72 10.53
N GLN A 17 9.77 -37.65 10.35
CA GLN A 17 10.02 -39.05 10.14
C GLN A 17 10.34 -39.42 8.68
N ASN A 18 10.32 -38.42 7.75
CA ASN A 18 10.46 -38.61 6.30
C ASN A 18 9.41 -39.58 5.70
N THR A 19 8.22 -39.63 6.28
CA THR A 19 7.08 -40.43 5.81
C THR A 19 5.97 -39.58 5.17
N PHE A 20 6.08 -38.24 5.24
CA PHE A 20 5.11 -37.32 4.66
C PHE A 20 4.94 -37.51 3.15
N GLN A 21 3.70 -37.45 2.70
CA GLN A 21 3.34 -37.47 1.27
C GLN A 21 2.59 -36.18 0.90
N LEU A 22 2.93 -35.59 -0.23
CA LEU A 22 2.30 -34.37 -0.74
C LEU A 22 0.77 -34.50 -0.86
N ASN A 23 0.29 -35.70 -1.16
CA ASN A 23 -1.14 -35.99 -1.24
C ASN A 23 -1.86 -35.86 0.11
N ASP A 24 -1.18 -36.00 1.23
CA ASP A 24 -1.78 -35.88 2.57
C ASP A 24 -2.07 -34.40 2.87
N LEU A 25 -1.21 -33.48 2.44
CA LEU A 25 -1.48 -32.04 2.50
C LEU A 25 -2.67 -31.67 1.60
N ASN A 26 -2.76 -32.24 0.41
CA ASN A 26 -3.91 -32.01 -0.48
C ASN A 26 -5.22 -32.47 0.13
N LYS A 27 -5.23 -33.64 0.76
CA LYS A 27 -6.40 -34.14 1.51
C LYS A 27 -6.77 -33.22 2.68
N ALA A 28 -5.77 -32.69 3.39
CA ALA A 28 -6.01 -31.75 4.48
C ALA A 28 -6.70 -30.45 3.96
N PHE A 29 -6.28 -29.91 2.83
CA PHE A 29 -6.95 -28.76 2.22
C PHE A 29 -8.38 -29.06 1.80
N ILE A 30 -8.63 -30.23 1.20
CA ILE A 30 -9.97 -30.67 0.82
C ILE A 30 -10.85 -30.84 2.08
N ASP A 31 -10.32 -31.43 3.12
CA ASP A 31 -11.05 -31.66 4.37
C ASP A 31 -11.43 -30.33 5.05
N LEU A 32 -10.50 -29.36 5.10
CA LEU A 32 -10.76 -28.01 5.59
C LEU A 32 -11.84 -27.30 4.76
N SER A 33 -11.69 -27.28 3.44
CA SER A 33 -12.63 -26.60 2.51
C SER A 33 -14.03 -27.20 2.56
N THR A 34 -14.15 -28.50 2.77
CA THR A 34 -15.43 -29.20 2.79
C THR A 34 -16.17 -29.06 4.11
N LYS A 35 -15.42 -29.10 5.22
CA LYS A 35 -16.02 -29.12 6.58
C LYS A 35 -16.27 -27.74 7.17
N TYR A 36 -15.54 -26.73 6.73
CA TYR A 36 -15.64 -25.38 7.26
C TYR A 36 -15.85 -24.36 6.15
N ILE A 37 -17.02 -23.74 6.18
CA ILE A 37 -17.46 -22.80 5.13
C ILE A 37 -16.51 -21.62 4.91
N GLN A 38 -15.81 -21.18 5.97
CA GLN A 38 -14.83 -20.10 5.87
C GLN A 38 -13.62 -20.45 4.98
N PHE A 39 -13.32 -21.73 4.80
CA PHE A 39 -12.21 -22.20 3.96
C PHE A 39 -12.66 -22.64 2.55
N ASN A 40 -13.97 -22.60 2.27
CA ASN A 40 -14.47 -22.99 0.97
C ASN A 40 -13.86 -22.13 -0.15
N GLY A 41 -13.29 -22.78 -1.17
CA GLY A 41 -12.62 -22.15 -2.30
C GLY A 41 -11.25 -21.54 -1.99
N LEU A 42 -10.81 -21.51 -0.73
CA LEU A 42 -9.59 -20.81 -0.29
C LEU A 42 -8.30 -21.43 -0.83
N PHE A 43 -8.30 -22.72 -1.07
CA PHE A 43 -7.13 -23.48 -1.52
C PHE A 43 -7.22 -23.91 -3.00
N ASP A 44 -8.24 -23.45 -3.76
CA ASP A 44 -8.49 -23.91 -5.14
C ASP A 44 -7.37 -23.49 -6.11
N ASP A 45 -6.66 -22.41 -5.81
CA ASP A 45 -5.54 -21.89 -6.59
C ASP A 45 -4.17 -22.38 -6.08
N VAL A 46 -4.12 -23.24 -5.04
CA VAL A 46 -2.89 -23.82 -4.53
C VAL A 46 -2.45 -24.99 -5.40
N ASP A 47 -1.50 -24.75 -6.32
CA ASP A 47 -0.95 -25.77 -7.21
C ASP A 47 0.24 -26.51 -6.58
N LEU A 48 -0.05 -27.62 -5.88
CA LEU A 48 0.96 -28.50 -5.32
C LEU A 48 1.78 -29.26 -6.39
N LYS A 49 1.38 -29.21 -7.68
CA LYS A 49 2.10 -29.78 -8.81
C LYS A 49 2.97 -28.76 -9.53
N SER A 50 3.03 -27.54 -9.05
CA SER A 50 3.80 -26.46 -9.65
C SER A 50 5.27 -26.83 -9.82
N LYS A 51 5.83 -26.53 -11.00
CA LYS A 51 7.28 -26.69 -11.29
C LYS A 51 8.16 -25.82 -10.38
N LYS A 52 7.60 -24.79 -9.74
CA LYS A 52 8.33 -23.97 -8.76
C LYS A 52 8.65 -24.72 -7.48
N LEU A 53 7.88 -25.75 -7.14
CA LEU A 53 8.12 -26.62 -5.98
C LEU A 53 9.13 -27.74 -6.30
N GLY A 54 9.31 -28.09 -7.58
CA GLY A 54 10.22 -29.12 -8.03
C GLY A 54 9.84 -29.64 -9.43
N ALA A 55 10.82 -30.22 -10.14
CA ALA A 55 10.62 -30.72 -11.48
C ALA A 55 9.72 -31.97 -11.53
N ASP A 56 9.74 -32.78 -10.50
CA ASP A 56 8.97 -34.01 -10.36
C ASP A 56 8.27 -34.09 -8.97
N ASP A 57 7.45 -35.11 -8.77
CA ASP A 57 6.69 -35.29 -7.52
C ASP A 57 7.60 -35.57 -6.33
N GLN A 58 8.76 -36.21 -6.52
CA GLN A 58 9.71 -36.48 -5.45
C GLN A 58 10.34 -35.17 -4.94
N GLN A 59 10.79 -34.30 -5.84
CA GLN A 59 11.36 -33.00 -5.47
C GLN A 59 10.33 -32.10 -4.81
N ARG A 60 9.08 -32.06 -5.31
CA ARG A 60 7.98 -31.30 -4.71
C ARG A 60 7.69 -31.77 -3.28
N ASN A 61 7.67 -33.09 -3.08
CA ASN A 61 7.48 -33.70 -1.77
C ASN A 61 8.60 -33.31 -0.80
N VAL A 62 9.86 -33.36 -1.24
CA VAL A 62 11.01 -32.92 -0.44
C VAL A 62 10.89 -31.43 -0.06
N THR A 63 10.56 -30.58 -1.01
CA THR A 63 10.41 -29.12 -0.77
C THR A 63 9.35 -28.85 0.30
N ILE A 64 8.17 -29.43 0.20
CA ILE A 64 7.10 -29.24 1.17
C ILE A 64 7.45 -29.88 2.52
N THR A 65 8.10 -31.04 2.53
CA THR A 65 8.60 -31.68 3.77
C THR A 65 9.53 -30.72 4.54
N GLU A 66 10.46 -30.06 3.86
CA GLU A 66 11.38 -29.11 4.50
C GLU A 66 10.65 -27.85 5.01
N VAL A 67 9.62 -27.36 4.29
CA VAL A 67 8.78 -26.27 4.78
C VAL A 67 8.06 -26.68 6.07
N LEU A 68 7.42 -27.85 6.10
CA LEU A 68 6.72 -28.36 7.29
C LEU A 68 7.67 -28.52 8.49
N LYS A 69 8.89 -29.04 8.29
CA LYS A 69 9.92 -29.15 9.34
C LYS A 69 10.28 -27.79 9.93
N LYS A 70 10.46 -26.77 9.08
CA LYS A 70 10.78 -25.42 9.52
C LYS A 70 9.63 -24.78 10.31
N LEU A 71 8.39 -24.93 9.82
CA LEU A 71 7.20 -24.42 10.50
C LEU A 71 6.96 -25.09 11.87
N ASN A 72 7.29 -26.39 12.01
CA ASN A 72 7.15 -27.11 13.29
C ASN A 72 8.05 -26.56 14.41
N GLY A 73 9.12 -25.86 14.06
CA GLY A 73 10.02 -25.19 15.03
C GLY A 73 9.51 -23.85 15.54
N ILE A 74 8.39 -23.36 15.02
CA ILE A 74 7.84 -22.06 15.38
C ILE A 74 6.68 -22.27 16.36
N ASP A 75 6.80 -21.73 17.58
CA ASP A 75 5.69 -21.73 18.55
C ASP A 75 4.68 -20.62 18.16
N VAL A 76 3.72 -20.99 17.30
CA VAL A 76 2.65 -20.11 16.85
C VAL A 76 1.48 -20.00 17.83
N LEU A 77 1.37 -20.89 18.81
CA LEU A 77 0.25 -20.97 19.75
C LEU A 77 0.58 -20.40 21.14
N GLY A 78 1.86 -20.23 21.46
CA GLY A 78 2.33 -19.82 22.80
C GLY A 78 2.40 -18.31 23.04
N HIS A 79 2.07 -17.47 22.08
CA HIS A 79 2.22 -16.01 22.15
C HIS A 79 0.86 -15.34 22.34
N ASN A 80 0.80 -14.42 23.30
CA ASN A 80 -0.34 -13.51 23.46
C ASN A 80 -0.27 -12.45 22.33
N GLY A 81 -1.19 -12.52 21.38
CA GLY A 81 -1.30 -11.56 20.29
C GLY A 81 -1.58 -12.19 18.94
N ASP A 82 -1.60 -11.37 17.92
CA ASP A 82 -1.96 -11.73 16.55
C ASP A 82 -0.76 -12.24 15.73
N VAL A 83 0.09 -13.05 16.35
CA VAL A 83 1.42 -13.44 15.81
C VAL A 83 1.32 -14.15 14.46
N ILE A 84 0.30 -14.97 14.25
CA ILE A 84 0.11 -15.69 12.98
C ILE A 84 -0.30 -14.71 11.89
N GLY A 85 -1.22 -13.80 12.20
CA GLY A 85 -1.67 -12.75 11.31
C GLY A 85 -0.52 -11.81 10.91
N ASP A 86 0.24 -11.32 11.88
CA ASP A 86 1.40 -10.46 11.66
C ASP A 86 2.49 -11.16 10.81
N ALA A 87 2.76 -12.44 11.07
CA ALA A 87 3.68 -13.24 10.28
C ALA A 87 3.19 -13.40 8.83
N TYR A 88 1.88 -13.58 8.66
CA TYR A 88 1.29 -13.69 7.33
C TYR A 88 1.35 -12.36 6.56
N GLU A 89 1.05 -11.24 7.20
CA GLU A 89 1.23 -9.90 6.58
C GLU A 89 2.68 -9.63 6.21
N PHE A 90 3.63 -10.02 7.06
CA PHE A 90 5.05 -9.94 6.73
C PHE A 90 5.38 -10.74 5.47
N LEU A 91 4.89 -11.98 5.33
CA LEU A 91 5.08 -12.78 4.11
C LEU A 91 4.47 -12.11 2.88
N ILE A 92 3.24 -11.57 2.98
CA ILE A 92 2.60 -10.81 1.90
C ILE A 92 3.48 -9.63 1.48
N SER A 93 4.05 -8.88 2.42
CA SER A 93 4.93 -7.74 2.15
C SER A 93 6.22 -8.16 1.43
N GLN A 94 6.81 -9.31 1.80
CA GLN A 94 7.99 -9.87 1.12
C GLN A 94 7.65 -10.28 -0.32
N PHE A 95 6.53 -10.99 -0.54
CA PHE A 95 6.07 -11.34 -1.89
C PHE A 95 5.79 -10.10 -2.74
N ALA A 96 5.20 -9.07 -2.14
CA ALA A 96 5.00 -7.79 -2.81
C ALA A 96 6.34 -7.16 -3.21
N SER A 97 7.33 -7.16 -2.33
CA SER A 97 8.68 -6.65 -2.62
C SER A 97 9.36 -7.37 -3.79
N GLU A 98 9.18 -8.70 -3.90
CA GLU A 98 9.76 -9.53 -4.96
C GLU A 98 8.99 -9.45 -6.29
N ALA A 99 7.67 -9.23 -6.25
CA ALA A 99 6.80 -9.17 -7.42
C ALA A 99 6.98 -7.90 -8.28
N GLY A 100 7.70 -6.89 -7.79
CA GLY A 100 8.02 -5.67 -8.52
C GLY A 100 6.77 -4.87 -8.94
N LYS A 101 6.61 -4.54 -10.23
CA LYS A 101 5.51 -3.70 -10.72
C LYS A 101 4.10 -4.23 -10.42
N LYS A 102 3.93 -5.54 -10.28
CA LYS A 102 2.64 -6.15 -9.94
C LYS A 102 2.29 -6.01 -8.45
N ALA A 103 3.27 -5.73 -7.62
CA ALA A 103 3.11 -5.64 -6.18
C ALA A 103 2.26 -4.44 -5.73
N GLY A 104 2.41 -3.30 -6.37
CA GLY A 104 1.63 -2.09 -6.07
C GLY A 104 0.14 -2.23 -6.35
N GLU A 105 -0.28 -3.30 -7.07
CA GLU A 105 -1.69 -3.58 -7.37
C GLU A 105 -2.40 -4.34 -6.25
N PHE A 106 -1.68 -4.91 -5.26
CA PHE A 106 -2.31 -5.74 -4.22
C PHE A 106 -1.83 -5.48 -2.79
N TYR A 107 -0.84 -4.62 -2.59
CA TYR A 107 -0.30 -4.34 -1.27
C TYR A 107 -0.08 -2.84 -1.04
N THR A 108 -0.64 -2.32 0.04
CA THR A 108 -0.41 -0.96 0.51
C THR A 108 0.68 -1.00 1.59
N PRO A 109 1.73 -0.16 1.53
CA PRO A 109 2.73 -0.08 2.59
C PRO A 109 2.10 0.10 3.96
N HIS A 110 2.61 -0.63 4.96
CA HIS A 110 2.02 -0.69 6.30
C HIS A 110 1.84 0.70 6.91
N GLU A 111 2.85 1.56 6.81
CA GLU A 111 2.85 2.93 7.32
C GLU A 111 1.79 3.83 6.68
N VAL A 112 1.50 3.63 5.38
CA VAL A 112 0.42 4.36 4.69
C VAL A 112 -0.95 3.83 5.13
N SER A 113 -1.06 2.51 5.22
CA SER A 113 -2.26 1.83 5.74
C SER A 113 -2.58 2.28 7.16
N ASP A 114 -1.56 2.37 8.02
CA ASP A 114 -1.69 2.83 9.41
C ASP A 114 -2.19 4.27 9.49
N MET A 115 -1.57 5.18 8.75
CA MET A 115 -1.99 6.60 8.67
C MET A 115 -3.45 6.73 8.21
N MET A 116 -3.82 6.01 7.14
CA MET A 116 -5.19 6.07 6.60
C MET A 116 -6.22 5.51 7.58
N ALA A 117 -5.90 4.39 8.24
CA ALA A 117 -6.74 3.76 9.25
C ALA A 117 -6.97 4.69 10.46
N ARG A 118 -5.92 5.34 10.95
CA ARG A 118 -6.01 6.34 12.03
C ARG A 118 -6.94 7.50 11.65
N ILE A 119 -6.75 8.08 10.47
CA ILE A 119 -7.60 9.18 9.99
C ILE A 119 -9.06 8.73 9.84
N ALA A 120 -9.29 7.54 9.28
CA ALA A 120 -10.62 7.01 9.05
C ALA A 120 -11.39 6.69 10.35
N ALA A 121 -10.68 6.38 11.43
CA ALA A 121 -11.26 6.10 12.74
C ALA A 121 -11.58 7.37 13.56
N ILE A 122 -10.96 8.52 13.27
CA ILE A 122 -11.12 9.75 14.06
C ILE A 122 -12.59 10.18 14.18
N GLY A 123 -13.03 10.34 15.43
CA GLY A 123 -14.41 10.72 15.78
C GLY A 123 -15.41 9.57 15.72
N GLN A 124 -14.94 8.34 15.51
CA GLN A 124 -15.75 7.12 15.43
C GLN A 124 -15.26 6.02 16.37
N GLU A 125 -14.26 6.29 17.21
CA GLU A 125 -13.54 5.33 18.04
C GLU A 125 -14.47 4.55 18.99
N ASP A 126 -15.54 5.21 19.48
CA ASP A 126 -16.50 4.65 20.43
C ASP A 126 -17.68 3.91 19.79
N LYS A 127 -17.71 3.75 18.47
CA LYS A 127 -18.77 3.00 17.81
C LYS A 127 -18.71 1.52 18.18
N LYS A 128 -19.78 1.02 18.80
CA LYS A 128 -19.91 -0.40 19.19
C LYS A 128 -20.04 -1.36 18.00
N LEU A 129 -20.59 -0.87 16.89
CA LEU A 129 -20.69 -1.58 15.63
C LEU A 129 -20.10 -0.69 14.55
N PHE A 130 -18.94 -1.01 14.10
CA PHE A 130 -18.22 -0.29 13.04
C PHE A 130 -18.18 -1.11 11.77
N SER A 131 -18.42 -0.49 10.64
CA SER A 131 -18.37 -1.15 9.34
C SER A 131 -17.36 -0.47 8.42
N VAL A 132 -16.48 -1.27 7.82
CA VAL A 132 -15.49 -0.82 6.84
C VAL A 132 -15.71 -1.50 5.50
N PHE A 133 -15.47 -0.75 4.43
CA PHE A 133 -15.52 -1.24 3.06
C PHE A 133 -14.25 -0.88 2.29
N ASP A 134 -13.66 -1.88 1.65
CA ASP A 134 -12.58 -1.70 0.67
C ASP A 134 -12.95 -2.38 -0.64
N PRO A 135 -13.41 -1.63 -1.66
CA PRO A 135 -13.79 -2.19 -2.95
C PRO A 135 -12.61 -2.61 -3.85
N THR A 136 -11.38 -2.42 -3.38
CA THR A 136 -10.12 -2.80 -4.04
C THR A 136 -9.15 -3.40 -3.03
N MET A 137 -9.66 -4.34 -2.21
CA MET A 137 -9.07 -4.71 -0.93
C MET A 137 -7.65 -5.28 -0.99
N GLY A 138 -7.20 -5.75 -2.17
CA GLY A 138 -5.88 -6.36 -2.29
C GLY A 138 -5.68 -7.48 -1.26
N SER A 139 -4.70 -7.33 -0.38
CA SER A 139 -4.44 -8.25 0.73
C SER A 139 -5.40 -8.10 1.93
N GLY A 140 -6.28 -7.10 1.93
CA GLY A 140 -7.18 -6.81 3.05
C GLY A 140 -6.55 -6.05 4.21
N SER A 141 -5.24 -5.83 4.22
CA SER A 141 -4.50 -5.20 5.33
C SER A 141 -4.99 -3.79 5.63
N LEU A 142 -5.33 -3.00 4.58
CA LEU A 142 -5.77 -1.62 4.76
C LEU A 142 -7.07 -1.53 5.58
N MET A 143 -8.08 -2.34 5.26
CA MET A 143 -9.33 -2.34 6.03
C MET A 143 -9.16 -2.99 7.42
N LEU A 144 -8.25 -3.96 7.54
CA LEU A 144 -7.99 -4.68 8.80
C LEU A 144 -7.36 -3.75 9.85
N ASN A 145 -6.45 -2.86 9.44
CA ASN A 145 -5.75 -1.95 10.35
C ASN A 145 -6.66 -0.97 11.10
N ILE A 146 -7.86 -0.68 10.58
CA ILE A 146 -8.81 0.24 11.24
C ILE A 146 -9.16 -0.20 12.67
N ARG A 147 -9.26 -1.51 12.91
CA ARG A 147 -9.59 -2.06 14.24
C ARG A 147 -8.63 -1.60 15.35
N ASN A 148 -7.38 -1.33 15.00
CA ASN A 148 -6.34 -0.92 15.95
C ASN A 148 -6.62 0.46 16.57
N TYR A 149 -7.52 1.24 15.98
CA TYR A 149 -7.87 2.61 16.39
C TYR A 149 -9.31 2.73 16.92
N LEU A 150 -9.96 1.61 17.17
CA LEU A 150 -11.32 1.54 17.69
C LEU A 150 -11.34 0.92 19.10
N ASN A 151 -12.22 1.43 19.96
CA ASN A 151 -12.38 0.92 21.33
C ASN A 151 -13.08 -0.46 21.37
N TYR A 152 -13.74 -0.84 20.26
CA TYR A 152 -14.42 -2.14 20.12
C TYR A 152 -13.88 -2.92 18.89
N PRO A 153 -12.60 -3.32 18.86
CA PRO A 153 -11.95 -3.89 17.67
C PRO A 153 -12.56 -5.22 17.19
N LYS A 154 -13.20 -5.97 18.10
CA LYS A 154 -13.84 -7.26 17.79
C LYS A 154 -15.23 -7.13 17.16
N SER A 155 -15.80 -5.94 17.09
CA SER A 155 -17.15 -5.70 16.55
C SER A 155 -17.15 -5.02 15.19
N VAL A 156 -15.99 -5.07 14.50
CA VAL A 156 -15.85 -4.48 13.16
C VAL A 156 -16.38 -5.43 12.11
N LYS A 157 -17.25 -4.93 11.22
CA LYS A 157 -17.77 -5.66 10.07
C LYS A 157 -16.96 -5.27 8.83
N TYR A 158 -16.33 -6.26 8.22
CA TYR A 158 -15.44 -6.11 7.06
C TYR A 158 -16.16 -6.44 5.77
N HIS A 159 -16.19 -5.51 4.84
CA HIS A 159 -16.67 -5.71 3.48
C HIS A 159 -15.54 -5.42 2.52
N GLY A 160 -15.30 -6.31 1.56
CA GLY A 160 -14.20 -6.14 0.62
C GLY A 160 -14.51 -6.75 -0.73
N GLN A 161 -13.93 -6.16 -1.78
CA GLN A 161 -14.01 -6.70 -3.13
C GLN A 161 -12.63 -6.72 -3.76
N GLU A 162 -12.33 -7.79 -4.50
CA GLU A 162 -11.06 -7.97 -5.21
C GLU A 162 -11.31 -8.68 -6.54
N LEU A 163 -10.71 -8.16 -7.61
CA LEU A 163 -10.87 -8.71 -8.97
C LEU A 163 -10.08 -10.00 -9.13
N ASN A 164 -8.83 -10.04 -8.63
CA ASN A 164 -7.96 -11.18 -8.79
C ASN A 164 -8.27 -12.26 -7.74
N THR A 165 -8.57 -13.49 -8.19
CA THR A 165 -8.96 -14.59 -7.31
C THR A 165 -7.88 -14.98 -6.31
N THR A 166 -6.61 -15.04 -6.73
CA THR A 166 -5.49 -15.38 -5.83
C THR A 166 -5.33 -14.31 -4.74
N THR A 167 -5.39 -13.04 -5.11
CA THR A 167 -5.34 -11.92 -4.17
C THR A 167 -6.55 -11.89 -3.23
N PHE A 168 -7.74 -12.21 -3.77
CA PHE A 168 -8.96 -12.38 -2.97
C PHE A 168 -8.78 -13.48 -1.89
N ASN A 169 -8.21 -14.63 -2.26
CA ASN A 169 -7.92 -15.71 -1.32
C ASN A 169 -6.88 -15.30 -0.27
N LEU A 170 -5.85 -14.52 -0.66
CA LEU A 170 -4.89 -13.95 0.30
C LEU A 170 -5.59 -13.05 1.32
N ALA A 171 -6.47 -12.15 0.89
CA ALA A 171 -7.23 -11.27 1.77
C ALA A 171 -8.14 -12.05 2.72
N LYS A 172 -8.85 -13.04 2.21
CA LYS A 172 -9.72 -13.91 3.02
C LYS A 172 -8.91 -14.66 4.09
N MET A 173 -7.75 -15.21 3.72
CA MET A 173 -6.86 -15.86 4.66
C MET A 173 -6.33 -14.86 5.70
N ASN A 174 -5.96 -13.65 5.28
CA ASN A 174 -5.46 -12.60 6.17
C ASN A 174 -6.46 -12.27 7.28
N LEU A 175 -7.72 -12.04 6.93
CA LEU A 175 -8.78 -11.79 7.92
C LEU A 175 -8.99 -12.96 8.90
N ILE A 176 -8.99 -14.20 8.38
CA ILE A 176 -9.16 -15.41 9.20
C ILE A 176 -7.99 -15.56 10.18
N LEU A 177 -6.74 -15.39 9.72
CA LEU A 177 -5.54 -15.53 10.56
C LEU A 177 -5.45 -14.43 11.62
N HIS A 178 -6.03 -13.27 11.37
CA HIS A 178 -6.19 -12.20 12.35
C HIS A 178 -7.42 -12.38 13.26
N GLY A 179 -8.03 -13.55 13.28
CA GLY A 179 -9.10 -13.93 14.19
C GLY A 179 -10.41 -13.18 13.95
N VAL A 180 -10.66 -12.70 12.73
CA VAL A 180 -11.95 -12.09 12.39
C VAL A 180 -12.99 -13.19 12.24
N ASP A 181 -14.10 -13.06 12.96
CA ASP A 181 -15.19 -14.02 12.90
C ASP A 181 -15.83 -14.05 11.51
N ASN A 182 -16.18 -15.25 11.03
CA ASN A 182 -16.74 -15.42 9.69
C ASN A 182 -18.05 -14.63 9.48
N GLU A 183 -18.81 -14.36 10.52
CA GLU A 183 -20.04 -13.55 10.48
C GLU A 183 -19.75 -12.06 10.23
N ASP A 184 -18.51 -11.63 10.47
CA ASP A 184 -18.04 -10.26 10.31
C ASP A 184 -17.35 -10.02 8.98
N ILE A 185 -17.20 -11.07 8.17
CA ILE A 185 -16.51 -11.03 6.87
C ILE A 185 -17.52 -11.16 5.74
N ARG A 186 -17.59 -10.16 4.87
CA ARG A 186 -18.34 -10.20 3.60
C ARG A 186 -17.42 -9.78 2.46
N LEU A 187 -16.92 -10.74 1.72
CA LEU A 187 -16.01 -10.52 0.61
C LEU A 187 -16.62 -10.99 -0.71
N ARG A 188 -16.26 -10.30 -1.79
CA ARG A 188 -16.67 -10.65 -3.14
C ARG A 188 -15.47 -10.66 -4.09
N ASN A 189 -15.32 -11.73 -4.86
CA ASN A 189 -14.42 -11.78 -5.98
C ASN A 189 -15.12 -11.27 -7.25
N GLY A 190 -14.68 -10.14 -7.79
CA GLY A 190 -15.30 -9.54 -8.98
C GLY A 190 -14.87 -8.11 -9.24
N ASP A 191 -15.26 -7.60 -10.42
CA ASP A 191 -14.96 -6.23 -10.86
C ASP A 191 -15.89 -5.21 -10.19
N THR A 192 -15.34 -4.40 -9.35
CA THR A 192 -16.01 -3.34 -8.58
C THR A 192 -16.70 -2.30 -9.47
N LEU A 193 -16.08 -1.94 -10.59
CA LEU A 193 -16.63 -0.90 -11.48
C LEU A 193 -17.69 -1.42 -12.42
N ASN A 194 -17.62 -2.71 -12.79
CA ASN A 194 -18.54 -3.29 -13.76
C ASN A 194 -19.94 -3.48 -13.17
N LYS A 195 -20.04 -3.97 -11.92
CA LYS A 195 -21.31 -4.20 -11.25
C LYS A 195 -21.25 -3.71 -9.81
N ASP A 196 -22.22 -2.86 -9.44
CA ASP A 196 -22.36 -2.38 -8.07
C ASP A 196 -22.47 -3.51 -7.05
N TRP A 197 -21.80 -3.33 -5.91
CA TRP A 197 -21.87 -4.20 -4.75
C TRP A 197 -21.21 -3.49 -3.54
N PRO A 198 -21.75 -3.65 -2.32
CA PRO A 198 -22.98 -4.37 -1.98
C PRO A 198 -24.23 -3.56 -2.35
N THR A 199 -25.31 -4.26 -2.71
CA THR A 199 -26.62 -3.67 -3.07
C THR A 199 -27.72 -4.00 -2.06
N ASP A 200 -27.43 -4.91 -1.12
CA ASP A 200 -28.26 -5.28 0.02
C ASP A 200 -27.80 -4.57 1.30
N GLU A 201 -28.62 -4.59 2.32
CA GLU A 201 -28.29 -3.99 3.62
C GLU A 201 -27.18 -4.81 4.36
N PRO A 202 -26.14 -4.17 4.93
CA PRO A 202 -25.80 -2.75 4.78
C PRO A 202 -25.04 -2.48 3.46
N TYR A 203 -25.39 -1.41 2.76
CA TYR A 203 -24.71 -0.97 1.55
C TYR A 203 -23.93 0.34 1.76
N THR A 204 -23.98 0.92 2.95
CA THR A 204 -23.19 2.09 3.35
C THR A 204 -22.41 1.80 4.62
N PHE A 205 -21.21 2.39 4.71
CA PHE A 205 -20.21 2.05 5.70
C PHE A 205 -19.71 3.25 6.50
N ASP A 206 -19.28 3.00 7.72
CA ASP A 206 -18.69 4.02 8.61
C ASP A 206 -17.35 4.50 8.07
N SER A 207 -16.62 3.61 7.42
CA SER A 207 -15.39 3.96 6.71
C SER A 207 -15.32 3.26 5.36
N VAL A 208 -14.78 3.98 4.37
CA VAL A 208 -14.35 3.40 3.09
C VAL A 208 -12.87 3.72 2.94
N VAL A 209 -12.06 2.69 2.77
CA VAL A 209 -10.62 2.83 2.54
C VAL A 209 -10.24 2.11 1.26
N MET A 210 -9.34 2.69 0.47
CA MET A 210 -8.93 2.03 -0.76
C MET A 210 -7.60 2.54 -1.30
N ASN A 211 -6.87 1.62 -1.90
CA ASN A 211 -5.72 1.89 -2.75
C ASN A 211 -5.97 1.20 -4.11
N PRO A 212 -6.74 1.82 -5.02
CA PRO A 212 -7.10 1.22 -6.30
C PRO A 212 -5.91 1.16 -7.25
N PRO A 213 -5.95 0.31 -8.29
CA PRO A 213 -4.93 0.28 -9.32
C PRO A 213 -4.89 1.62 -10.08
N TYR A 214 -3.71 2.29 -10.07
CA TYR A 214 -3.57 3.63 -10.61
C TYR A 214 -3.77 3.67 -12.13
N SER A 215 -4.60 4.62 -12.58
CA SER A 215 -4.90 4.84 -14.00
C SER A 215 -5.34 3.56 -14.73
N ALA A 216 -6.06 2.69 -14.06
CA ALA A 216 -6.62 1.49 -14.66
C ALA A 216 -7.63 1.82 -15.78
N LYS A 217 -7.73 0.94 -16.76
CA LYS A 217 -8.78 1.04 -17.78
C LYS A 217 -10.09 0.46 -17.22
N TRP A 218 -11.20 1.05 -17.62
CA TRP A 218 -12.53 0.54 -17.32
C TRP A 218 -13.47 0.71 -18.52
N SER A 219 -14.68 0.16 -18.48
CA SER A 219 -15.58 0.20 -19.63
C SER A 219 -16.03 1.62 -19.98
N SER A 220 -16.33 2.45 -18.96
CA SER A 220 -16.87 3.83 -19.17
C SER A 220 -18.01 3.88 -20.17
N ASP A 221 -18.89 2.87 -20.15
CA ASP A 221 -20.05 2.80 -21.02
C ASP A 221 -21.08 3.86 -20.63
N ASP A 222 -21.77 4.45 -21.60
CA ASP A 222 -22.74 5.53 -21.35
C ASP A 222 -23.89 5.10 -20.43
N THR A 223 -24.19 3.81 -20.33
CA THR A 223 -25.17 3.28 -19.36
C THR A 223 -24.82 3.59 -17.90
N PHE A 224 -23.54 3.83 -17.59
CA PHE A 224 -23.14 4.28 -16.26
C PHE A 224 -23.55 5.71 -15.93
N LEU A 225 -24.02 6.50 -16.90
CA LEU A 225 -24.62 7.82 -16.64
C LEU A 225 -25.95 7.71 -15.91
N ASP A 226 -26.63 6.56 -16.00
CA ASP A 226 -27.85 6.25 -15.25
C ASP A 226 -27.58 5.54 -13.92
N ASP A 227 -26.34 5.10 -13.68
CA ASP A 227 -25.92 4.45 -12.44
C ASP A 227 -25.85 5.45 -11.28
N SER A 228 -26.49 5.13 -10.17
CA SER A 228 -26.60 6.01 -8.99
C SER A 228 -25.23 6.41 -8.41
N ARG A 229 -24.18 5.62 -8.65
CA ARG A 229 -22.82 5.94 -8.22
C ARG A 229 -22.24 7.15 -8.96
N PHE A 230 -22.65 7.38 -10.22
CA PHE A 230 -21.99 8.33 -11.13
C PHE A 230 -22.92 9.41 -11.68
N ASN A 231 -24.25 9.17 -11.75
CA ASN A 231 -25.22 10.01 -12.47
C ASN A 231 -25.22 11.48 -12.05
N ARG A 232 -25.02 11.78 -10.75
CA ARG A 232 -25.07 13.15 -10.23
C ARG A 232 -23.92 14.05 -10.69
N TYR A 233 -22.84 13.47 -11.26
CA TYR A 233 -21.66 14.23 -11.67
C TYR A 233 -21.71 14.68 -13.14
N GLY A 234 -22.65 14.15 -13.94
CA GLY A 234 -22.86 14.55 -15.32
C GLY A 234 -21.76 14.16 -16.30
N LYS A 235 -20.70 13.53 -15.83
CA LYS A 235 -19.59 12.99 -16.60
C LYS A 235 -19.06 11.73 -15.95
N LEU A 236 -18.62 10.78 -16.80
CA LEU A 236 -17.91 9.58 -16.36
C LEU A 236 -16.40 9.84 -16.33
N ALA A 237 -15.69 9.15 -15.44
CA ALA A 237 -14.24 9.10 -15.49
C ALA A 237 -13.76 8.60 -16.86
N PRO A 238 -12.58 9.05 -17.35
CA PRO A 238 -12.08 8.63 -18.66
C PRO A 238 -11.87 7.11 -18.73
N LYS A 239 -12.20 6.50 -19.86
CA LYS A 239 -12.02 5.06 -20.10
C LYS A 239 -10.58 4.56 -19.81
N SER A 240 -9.59 5.41 -20.01
CA SER A 240 -8.17 5.10 -19.80
C SER A 240 -7.69 5.36 -18.37
N LYS A 241 -8.54 5.93 -17.49
CA LYS A 241 -8.18 6.34 -16.11
C LYS A 241 -9.39 6.25 -15.21
N ALA A 242 -9.56 5.11 -14.55
CA ALA A 242 -10.67 4.84 -13.64
C ALA A 242 -10.55 5.50 -12.27
N ASP A 243 -9.51 6.32 -12.04
CA ASP A 243 -9.19 6.90 -10.72
C ASP A 243 -10.44 7.50 -10.04
N PHE A 244 -11.18 8.38 -10.74
CA PHE A 244 -12.42 8.94 -10.22
C PHE A 244 -13.60 7.97 -10.21
N ALA A 245 -13.61 6.93 -11.05
CA ALA A 245 -14.68 5.92 -10.98
C ALA A 245 -14.58 5.14 -9.66
N PHE A 246 -13.38 4.75 -9.24
CA PHE A 246 -13.16 4.14 -7.93
C PHE A 246 -13.52 5.09 -6.79
N LEU A 247 -13.08 6.35 -6.87
CA LEU A 247 -13.41 7.35 -5.86
C LEU A 247 -14.93 7.50 -5.69
N LEU A 248 -15.68 7.65 -6.79
CA LEU A 248 -17.12 7.84 -6.76
C LEU A 248 -17.84 6.60 -6.26
N HIS A 249 -17.39 5.38 -6.63
CA HIS A 249 -17.94 4.13 -6.13
C HIS A 249 -17.78 4.05 -4.60
N GLY A 250 -16.58 4.26 -4.06
CA GLY A 250 -16.35 4.26 -2.62
C GLY A 250 -17.16 5.34 -1.91
N PHE A 251 -17.23 6.54 -2.47
CA PHE A 251 -17.98 7.65 -1.90
C PHE A 251 -19.50 7.41 -1.89
N TYR A 252 -20.03 6.72 -2.90
CA TYR A 252 -21.43 6.31 -2.92
C TYR A 252 -21.77 5.42 -1.72
N HIS A 253 -20.90 4.47 -1.39
CA HIS A 253 -21.07 3.55 -0.27
C HIS A 253 -20.67 4.11 1.10
N LEU A 254 -20.33 5.38 1.19
CA LEU A 254 -20.00 6.02 2.47
C LEU A 254 -21.30 6.46 3.19
N LYS A 255 -21.41 6.20 4.50
CA LYS A 255 -22.45 6.78 5.36
C LYS A 255 -22.30 8.31 5.44
N ASP A 256 -23.38 8.99 5.77
CA ASP A 256 -23.39 10.44 5.95
C ASP A 256 -22.42 10.93 7.03
N SER A 257 -22.23 10.15 8.09
CA SER A 257 -21.27 10.40 9.17
C SER A 257 -19.92 9.70 8.96
N GLY A 258 -19.72 9.07 7.79
CA GLY A 258 -18.55 8.26 7.51
C GLY A 258 -17.35 9.07 7.05
N THR A 259 -16.17 8.43 7.07
CA THR A 259 -14.92 8.96 6.52
C THR A 259 -14.37 8.02 5.46
N MET A 260 -14.07 8.55 4.27
CA MET A 260 -13.40 7.83 3.21
C MET A 260 -11.96 8.31 3.07
N ALA A 261 -11.02 7.38 2.93
CA ALA A 261 -9.62 7.65 2.60
C ALA A 261 -9.22 6.85 1.35
N ILE A 262 -8.74 7.54 0.32
CA ILE A 262 -8.33 6.90 -0.93
C ILE A 262 -6.95 7.39 -1.38
N VAL A 263 -6.08 6.44 -1.78
CA VAL A 263 -4.80 6.75 -2.41
C VAL A 263 -4.98 6.86 -3.91
N LEU A 264 -4.47 7.93 -4.50
CA LEU A 264 -4.54 8.18 -5.94
C LEU A 264 -3.24 8.81 -6.45
N PRO A 265 -2.94 8.73 -7.76
CA PRO A 265 -1.81 9.47 -8.34
C PRO A 265 -2.08 10.98 -8.33
N HIS A 266 -1.05 11.80 -8.11
CA HIS A 266 -1.16 13.28 -8.05
C HIS A 266 -1.95 13.91 -9.21
N GLY A 267 -1.92 13.30 -10.39
CA GLY A 267 -2.63 13.80 -11.56
C GLY A 267 -4.11 14.07 -11.34
N VAL A 268 -4.78 13.35 -10.44
CA VAL A 268 -6.22 13.55 -10.13
C VAL A 268 -6.51 14.94 -9.57
N LEU A 269 -5.50 15.59 -8.97
CA LEU A 269 -5.64 16.90 -8.35
C LEU A 269 -5.80 18.04 -9.39
N PHE A 270 -5.29 17.86 -10.60
CA PHE A 270 -5.23 18.97 -11.57
C PHE A 270 -5.62 18.60 -13.01
N ARG A 271 -5.76 17.32 -13.37
CA ARG A 271 -6.22 16.96 -14.72
C ARG A 271 -7.59 17.58 -15.00
N GLY A 272 -7.75 18.11 -16.22
CA GLY A 272 -8.96 18.76 -16.69
C GLY A 272 -10.00 17.81 -17.26
N ALA A 273 -10.81 18.29 -18.22
CA ALA A 273 -11.88 17.55 -18.90
C ALA A 273 -12.84 16.88 -17.91
N ALA A 274 -13.19 15.59 -18.11
CA ALA A 274 -14.15 14.88 -17.28
C ALA A 274 -13.74 14.83 -15.78
N GLU A 275 -12.44 14.61 -15.51
CA GLU A 275 -11.95 14.59 -14.12
C GLU A 275 -12.09 15.95 -13.44
N GLY A 276 -11.86 17.05 -14.18
CA GLY A 276 -12.06 18.41 -13.67
C GLY A 276 -13.53 18.71 -13.33
N VAL A 277 -14.47 18.22 -14.15
CA VAL A 277 -15.93 18.37 -13.89
C VAL A 277 -16.34 17.64 -12.63
N ILE A 278 -15.91 16.37 -12.47
CA ILE A 278 -16.22 15.55 -11.30
C ILE A 278 -15.61 16.18 -10.04
N ARG A 279 -14.34 16.58 -10.09
CA ARG A 279 -13.63 17.23 -8.99
C ARG A 279 -14.30 18.51 -8.55
N LYS A 280 -14.67 19.38 -9.49
CA LYS A 280 -15.41 20.62 -9.21
C LYS A 280 -16.71 20.33 -8.48
N LYS A 281 -17.49 19.36 -8.94
CA LYS A 281 -18.77 18.98 -8.32
C LYS A 281 -18.57 18.49 -6.88
N LEU A 282 -17.56 17.65 -6.63
CA LEU A 282 -17.22 17.18 -5.28
C LEU A 282 -16.82 18.34 -4.35
N LEU A 283 -16.13 19.36 -4.86
CA LEU A 283 -15.75 20.56 -4.09
C LEU A 283 -16.95 21.47 -3.82
N GLU A 284 -17.82 21.69 -4.80
CA GLU A 284 -19.05 22.46 -4.64
C GLU A 284 -19.98 21.83 -3.60
N ASP A 285 -20.03 20.49 -3.54
CA ASP A 285 -20.79 19.73 -2.55
C ASP A 285 -20.07 19.69 -1.16
N GLY A 286 -18.83 20.21 -1.04
CA GLY A 286 -18.03 20.16 0.19
C GLY A 286 -17.57 18.75 0.55
N SER A 287 -17.53 17.82 -0.41
CA SER A 287 -17.24 16.41 -0.16
C SER A 287 -15.75 16.12 0.05
N ILE A 288 -14.86 16.90 -0.55
CA ILE A 288 -13.41 16.78 -0.35
C ILE A 288 -13.03 17.49 0.94
N ASP A 289 -12.53 16.74 1.92
CA ASP A 289 -12.17 17.25 3.24
C ASP A 289 -10.69 17.63 3.32
N THR A 290 -9.81 16.73 2.89
CA THR A 290 -8.36 16.91 3.02
C THR A 290 -7.64 16.28 1.82
N VAL A 291 -6.54 16.90 1.41
CA VAL A 291 -5.61 16.41 0.39
C VAL A 291 -4.24 16.32 1.02
N ILE A 292 -3.68 15.11 1.05
CA ILE A 292 -2.36 14.84 1.65
C ILE A 292 -1.41 14.43 0.54
N GLY A 293 -0.35 15.21 0.30
CA GLY A 293 0.73 14.87 -0.62
C GLY A 293 1.71 13.90 0.05
N MET A 294 1.90 12.74 -0.57
CA MET A 294 2.76 11.70 -0.03
C MET A 294 4.14 11.76 -0.68
N PRO A 295 5.19 11.30 0.01
CA PRO A 295 6.51 11.16 -0.59
C PRO A 295 6.50 10.30 -1.85
N ALA A 296 7.34 10.64 -2.82
CA ALA A 296 7.59 9.77 -3.96
C ALA A 296 8.22 8.44 -3.52
N ASN A 297 8.09 7.41 -4.34
CA ASN A 297 8.73 6.11 -4.11
C ASN A 297 8.35 5.41 -2.78
N LEU A 298 7.12 5.61 -2.29
CA LEU A 298 6.56 4.86 -1.15
C LEU A 298 5.96 3.52 -1.57
N PHE A 299 5.28 3.47 -2.71
CA PHE A 299 4.53 2.30 -3.16
C PHE A 299 5.38 1.39 -4.03
N PHE A 300 5.16 0.07 -3.89
CA PHE A 300 5.85 -0.92 -4.71
C PHE A 300 5.52 -0.71 -6.20
N GLY A 301 6.53 -0.87 -7.05
CA GLY A 301 6.37 -0.83 -8.50
C GLY A 301 6.13 0.54 -9.12
N THR A 302 6.09 1.61 -8.34
CA THR A 302 5.98 2.98 -8.86
C THR A 302 6.83 3.97 -8.06
N SER A 303 7.50 4.87 -8.76
CA SER A 303 8.20 6.02 -8.17
C SER A 303 7.36 7.30 -8.19
N ILE A 304 6.12 7.23 -8.73
CA ILE A 304 5.26 8.39 -8.89
C ILE A 304 4.79 8.87 -7.51
N PRO A 305 4.83 10.19 -7.22
CA PRO A 305 4.22 10.73 -6.01
C PRO A 305 2.70 10.49 -6.04
N THR A 306 2.16 10.13 -4.90
CA THR A 306 0.73 9.86 -4.69
C THR A 306 0.12 10.88 -3.75
N THR A 307 -1.19 10.91 -3.71
CA THR A 307 -1.96 11.70 -2.75
C THR A 307 -2.97 10.83 -2.04
N VAL A 308 -3.21 11.11 -0.77
CA VAL A 308 -4.37 10.57 -0.05
C VAL A 308 -5.43 11.64 0.00
N ILE A 309 -6.63 11.33 -0.50
CA ILE A 309 -7.78 12.23 -0.46
C ILE A 309 -8.75 11.71 0.60
N ILE A 310 -9.10 12.57 1.54
CA ILE A 310 -10.13 12.29 2.54
C ILE A 310 -11.44 12.94 2.10
N LEU A 311 -12.49 12.12 2.05
CA LEU A 311 -13.83 12.57 1.70
C LEU A 311 -14.79 12.32 2.86
N LYS A 312 -15.74 13.24 3.02
CA LYS A 312 -16.83 13.17 4.00
C LYS A 312 -18.12 13.67 3.36
N LYS A 313 -19.26 13.15 3.82
CA LYS A 313 -20.59 13.69 3.47
C LYS A 313 -21.06 14.70 4.52
N ASN A 314 -22.04 15.51 4.13
CA ASN A 314 -22.76 16.43 5.03
C ASN A 314 -21.88 17.37 5.86
N ARG A 315 -20.74 17.80 5.32
CA ARG A 315 -19.90 18.82 5.96
C ARG A 315 -20.60 20.17 5.94
N THR A 316 -20.43 20.93 7.01
CA THR A 316 -20.93 22.30 7.11
C THR A 316 -20.01 23.32 6.42
N SER A 317 -18.73 23.00 6.26
CA SER A 317 -17.73 23.80 5.57
C SER A 317 -17.34 23.17 4.21
N ARG A 318 -16.93 24.01 3.26
CA ARG A 318 -16.38 23.61 1.97
C ARG A 318 -14.89 23.91 1.84
N ASP A 319 -14.23 24.26 2.94
CA ASP A 319 -12.78 24.40 2.99
C ASP A 319 -12.09 23.04 2.77
N VAL A 320 -10.86 23.05 2.31
CA VAL A 320 -10.04 21.85 2.14
C VAL A 320 -8.71 22.05 2.87
N LEU A 321 -8.36 21.09 3.71
CA LEU A 321 -7.03 21.05 4.31
C LEU A 321 -6.05 20.43 3.32
N PHE A 322 -4.98 21.12 3.00
CA PHE A 322 -3.83 20.61 2.26
C PHE A 322 -2.70 20.29 3.21
N ILE A 323 -2.12 19.10 3.11
CA ILE A 323 -0.93 18.69 3.84
C ILE A 323 0.12 18.24 2.83
N ASP A 324 1.29 18.84 2.83
CA ASP A 324 2.42 18.43 2.00
C ASP A 324 3.44 17.66 2.84
N ALA A 325 3.30 16.32 2.85
CA ALA A 325 4.25 15.42 3.48
C ALA A 325 5.30 14.87 2.49
N SER A 326 5.42 15.44 1.30
CA SER A 326 6.30 14.94 0.24
C SER A 326 7.78 14.87 0.63
N LYS A 327 8.20 15.66 1.62
CA LYS A 327 9.57 15.67 2.16
C LYS A 327 9.74 14.87 3.45
N ASP A 328 8.64 14.38 4.05
CA ASP A 328 8.61 13.71 5.34
C ASP A 328 8.77 12.19 5.16
N PHE A 329 10.00 11.70 5.00
CA PHE A 329 10.26 10.27 4.82
C PHE A 329 11.67 9.87 5.27
N ILE A 330 11.83 8.58 5.55
CA ILE A 330 13.13 7.92 5.71
C ILE A 330 13.50 7.30 4.37
N LYS A 331 14.68 7.66 3.84
CA LYS A 331 15.19 7.08 2.60
C LYS A 331 15.59 5.63 2.81
N GLY A 332 14.93 4.72 2.11
CA GLY A 332 15.28 3.30 2.07
C GLY A 332 16.11 2.93 0.85
N LYS A 333 16.64 1.71 0.81
CA LYS A 333 17.43 1.20 -0.32
C LYS A 333 16.62 1.12 -1.61
N ASN A 334 15.41 0.59 -1.54
CA ASN A 334 14.54 0.36 -2.70
C ASN A 334 13.33 1.30 -2.69
N GLN A 335 12.85 1.69 -1.51
CA GLN A 335 11.66 2.51 -1.30
C GLN A 335 11.86 3.43 -0.12
N ASN A 336 11.20 4.59 -0.17
CA ASN A 336 11.05 5.47 0.97
C ASN A 336 10.04 4.88 1.96
N LYS A 337 10.11 5.28 3.23
CA LYS A 337 9.18 4.87 4.28
C LYS A 337 8.77 6.07 5.12
N LEU A 338 7.58 6.04 5.67
CA LEU A 338 7.19 6.98 6.72
C LEU A 338 7.69 6.47 8.07
N SER A 339 8.25 7.36 8.90
CA SER A 339 8.47 7.08 10.31
C SER A 339 7.18 7.27 11.11
N GLN A 340 7.17 6.79 12.35
CA GLN A 340 6.05 7.03 13.25
C GLN A 340 5.83 8.54 13.49
N GLU A 341 6.92 9.32 13.59
CA GLU A 341 6.84 10.78 13.73
C GLU A 341 6.22 11.44 12.49
N ASN A 342 6.53 10.96 11.28
CA ASN A 342 5.90 11.46 10.06
C ASN A 342 4.39 11.20 10.07
N ILE A 343 3.97 9.98 10.44
CA ILE A 343 2.56 9.62 10.56
C ILE A 343 1.87 10.48 11.62
N ASP A 344 2.47 10.60 12.82
CA ASP A 344 1.91 11.38 13.91
C ASP A 344 1.75 12.85 13.52
N ARG A 345 2.74 13.44 12.84
CA ARG A 345 2.67 14.81 12.32
C ARG A 345 1.50 15.00 11.37
N ILE A 346 1.32 14.10 10.41
CA ILE A 346 0.21 14.16 9.45
C ILE A 346 -1.13 14.06 10.18
N VAL A 347 -1.28 13.06 11.07
CA VAL A 347 -2.54 12.79 11.77
C VAL A 347 -2.89 13.93 12.74
N GLU A 348 -1.93 14.47 13.47
CA GLU A 348 -2.16 15.59 14.38
C GLU A 348 -2.51 16.88 13.61
N THR A 349 -1.87 17.14 12.48
CA THR A 349 -2.22 18.25 11.59
C THR A 349 -3.65 18.09 11.04
N TYR A 350 -4.01 16.88 10.64
CA TYR A 350 -5.38 16.57 10.20
C TYR A 350 -6.42 16.84 11.32
N LYS A 351 -6.13 16.44 12.57
CA LYS A 351 -7.00 16.66 13.72
C LYS A 351 -7.16 18.14 14.06
N LYS A 352 -6.06 18.88 14.11
CA LYS A 352 -6.05 20.30 14.48
C LYS A 352 -6.67 21.17 13.40
N ARG A 353 -6.48 20.83 12.14
CA ARG A 353 -6.99 21.55 10.98
C ARG A 353 -6.58 23.03 11.01
N GLU A 354 -5.28 23.25 11.18
CA GLU A 354 -4.64 24.56 11.27
C GLU A 354 -3.54 24.70 10.21
N ASP A 355 -3.24 25.94 9.84
CA ASP A 355 -2.09 26.23 8.99
C ASP A 355 -0.78 25.91 9.71
N VAL A 356 0.12 25.23 9.01
CA VAL A 356 1.48 24.93 9.47
C VAL A 356 2.44 25.35 8.36
N GLU A 357 3.33 26.29 8.69
CA GLU A 357 4.29 26.84 7.74
C GLU A 357 5.03 25.74 6.97
N LYS A 358 5.08 25.85 5.63
CA LYS A 358 5.72 24.90 4.70
C LYS A 358 5.20 23.46 4.78
N PHE A 359 4.06 23.20 5.46
CA PHE A 359 3.54 21.86 5.64
C PHE A 359 2.03 21.73 5.43
N ALA A 360 1.23 22.67 5.91
CA ALA A 360 -0.23 22.56 5.78
C ALA A 360 -0.91 23.93 5.64
N HIS A 361 -2.02 23.95 4.87
CA HIS A 361 -2.87 25.12 4.68
C HIS A 361 -4.34 24.73 4.59
N VAL A 362 -5.21 25.50 5.26
CA VAL A 362 -6.65 25.35 5.17
C VAL A 362 -7.18 26.33 4.13
N ALA A 363 -7.33 25.87 2.91
CA ALA A 363 -7.82 26.70 1.82
C ALA A 363 -9.33 26.89 1.87
N SER A 364 -9.78 28.14 1.80
CA SER A 364 -11.20 28.46 1.70
C SER A 364 -11.77 28.01 0.35
N PHE A 365 -13.10 27.85 0.27
CA PHE A 365 -13.75 27.50 -1.00
C PHE A 365 -13.53 28.57 -2.08
N GLU A 366 -13.49 29.84 -1.69
CA GLU A 366 -13.23 30.97 -2.56
C GLU A 366 -11.81 30.90 -3.16
N GLU A 367 -10.82 30.61 -2.34
CA GLU A 367 -9.44 30.40 -2.78
C GLU A 367 -9.32 29.22 -3.77
N ILE A 368 -10.00 28.10 -3.49
CA ILE A 368 -10.06 26.95 -4.38
C ILE A 368 -10.72 27.31 -5.72
N LYS A 369 -11.76 28.11 -5.68
CA LYS A 369 -12.45 28.61 -6.88
C LYS A 369 -11.58 29.55 -7.71
N GLU A 370 -10.83 30.44 -7.07
CA GLU A 370 -9.86 31.32 -7.72
C GLU A 370 -8.71 30.53 -8.39
N ASN A 371 -8.40 29.36 -7.85
CA ASN A 371 -7.47 28.38 -8.45
C ASN A 371 -8.13 27.44 -9.49
N ASP A 372 -9.29 27.78 -10.04
CA ASP A 372 -10.04 26.99 -11.04
C ASP A 372 -10.32 25.53 -10.58
N PHE A 373 -10.60 25.34 -9.28
CA PHE A 373 -10.80 24.02 -8.68
C PHE A 373 -9.62 23.06 -8.90
N ASN A 374 -8.44 23.59 -9.10
CA ASN A 374 -7.20 22.85 -9.19
C ASN A 374 -6.66 22.62 -7.77
N LEU A 375 -6.46 21.36 -7.38
CA LEU A 375 -6.01 20.95 -6.04
C LEU A 375 -4.51 20.62 -5.98
N ASN A 376 -3.72 21.08 -6.97
CA ASN A 376 -2.28 20.86 -6.94
C ASN A 376 -1.66 21.49 -5.69
N ILE A 377 -1.08 20.68 -4.82
CA ILE A 377 -0.67 21.05 -3.47
C ILE A 377 0.26 22.28 -3.41
N PRO A 378 1.28 22.42 -4.31
CA PRO A 378 2.14 23.61 -4.31
C PRO A 378 1.45 24.95 -4.57
N ARG A 379 0.16 24.95 -4.93
CA ARG A 379 -0.64 26.19 -5.04
C ARG A 379 -1.12 26.69 -3.69
N TYR A 380 -1.12 25.82 -2.67
CA TYR A 380 -1.69 26.07 -1.34
C TYR A 380 -0.62 25.98 -0.26
N VAL A 381 0.36 25.10 -0.41
CA VAL A 381 1.47 24.93 0.53
C VAL A 381 2.77 25.26 -0.17
N ASP A 382 3.38 26.38 0.20
CA ASP A 382 4.70 26.77 -0.32
C ASP A 382 5.79 26.09 0.48
N THR A 383 6.37 25.05 -0.10
CA THR A 383 7.50 24.31 0.49
C THR A 383 8.87 24.81 0.00
N PHE A 384 8.91 25.99 -0.66
CA PHE A 384 10.15 26.58 -1.14
C PHE A 384 11.07 26.91 0.04
N GLU A 385 12.26 26.36 0.03
CA GLU A 385 13.36 26.76 0.91
C GLU A 385 14.29 27.64 0.09
N GLU A 386 14.52 28.88 0.56
CA GLU A 386 15.59 29.68 0.03
C GLU A 386 16.89 28.88 0.18
N GLN A 387 17.48 28.50 -0.94
CA GLN A 387 18.82 27.91 -0.89
C GLN A 387 19.77 29.00 -0.38
N GLU A 388 20.58 28.67 0.61
CA GLU A 388 21.69 29.54 1.00
C GLU A 388 22.46 29.94 -0.25
N GLU A 389 22.68 31.25 -0.42
CA GLU A 389 23.48 31.74 -1.53
C GLU A 389 24.84 31.05 -1.48
N VAL A 390 25.12 30.20 -2.45
CA VAL A 390 26.41 29.53 -2.55
C VAL A 390 27.44 30.59 -2.91
N ASP A 391 28.34 30.91 -2.00
CA ASP A 391 29.50 31.75 -2.29
C ASP A 391 30.39 31.04 -3.32
N ILE A 392 30.19 31.39 -4.59
CA ILE A 392 30.93 30.83 -5.73
C ILE A 392 32.43 31.02 -5.58
N VAL A 393 32.86 32.09 -4.89
CA VAL A 393 34.30 32.37 -4.67
C VAL A 393 34.84 31.41 -3.64
N GLU A 394 34.14 31.15 -2.55
CA GLU A 394 34.54 30.21 -1.51
C GLU A 394 34.53 28.77 -2.03
N LEU A 395 33.45 28.36 -2.74
CA LEU A 395 33.38 27.07 -3.42
C LEU A 395 34.50 26.88 -4.44
N GLY A 396 34.88 27.95 -5.15
CA GLY A 396 36.00 27.95 -6.08
C GLY A 396 37.33 27.67 -5.36
N LYS A 397 37.55 28.27 -4.19
CA LYS A 397 38.74 28.04 -3.36
C LYS A 397 38.80 26.59 -2.82
N GLU A 398 37.67 26.08 -2.35
CA GLU A 398 37.55 24.68 -1.89
C GLU A 398 37.85 23.69 -3.01
N LEU A 399 37.30 23.91 -4.23
CA LEU A 399 37.59 23.11 -5.41
C LEU A 399 39.07 23.12 -5.79
N VAL A 400 39.72 24.28 -5.73
CA VAL A 400 41.18 24.40 -5.96
C VAL A 400 41.96 23.61 -4.92
N ALA A 401 41.62 23.74 -3.64
CA ALA A 401 42.27 23.01 -2.56
C ALA A 401 42.06 21.49 -2.69
N LEU A 402 40.86 21.04 -3.01
CA LEU A 402 40.55 19.63 -3.22
C LEU A 402 41.33 19.05 -4.41
N ASN A 403 41.39 19.77 -5.54
CA ASN A 403 42.18 19.37 -6.70
C ASN A 403 43.69 19.28 -6.38
N GLN A 404 44.21 20.14 -5.50
CA GLN A 404 45.61 20.03 -5.01
C GLN A 404 45.82 18.78 -4.17
N GLN A 405 44.85 18.44 -3.30
CA GLN A 405 44.92 17.21 -2.49
C GLN A 405 44.82 15.95 -3.38
N ILE A 406 43.96 15.94 -4.36
CA ILE A 406 43.87 14.85 -5.32
C ILE A 406 45.20 14.64 -6.05
N LYS A 407 45.79 15.74 -6.60
CA LYS A 407 47.10 15.66 -7.24
C LYS A 407 48.23 15.20 -6.32
N ALA A 408 48.21 15.61 -5.07
CA ALA A 408 49.20 15.15 -4.09
C ALA A 408 49.04 13.62 -3.84
N ALA A 409 47.79 13.16 -3.63
CA ALA A 409 47.52 11.74 -3.44
C ALA A 409 47.87 10.89 -4.66
N GLU A 410 47.59 11.38 -5.88
CA GLU A 410 48.00 10.75 -7.13
C GLU A 410 49.52 10.64 -7.25
N ASN A 411 50.29 11.70 -6.90
CA ASN A 411 51.74 11.67 -6.92
C ASN A 411 52.32 10.72 -5.86
N ASP A 412 51.76 10.73 -4.64
CA ASP A 412 52.14 9.79 -3.59
C ASP A 412 51.91 8.35 -4.01
N PHE A 413 50.74 8.07 -4.64
CA PHE A 413 50.42 6.76 -5.18
C PHE A 413 51.38 6.32 -6.29
N LEU A 414 51.71 7.21 -7.22
CA LEU A 414 52.73 6.96 -8.26
C LEU A 414 54.12 6.69 -7.68
N ALA A 415 54.51 7.43 -6.63
CA ALA A 415 55.75 7.19 -5.94
C ALA A 415 55.79 5.80 -5.25
N MET A 416 54.69 5.40 -4.61
CA MET A 416 54.56 4.05 -4.04
C MET A 416 54.65 2.96 -5.11
N LEU A 417 54.08 3.17 -6.32
CA LEU A 417 54.22 2.24 -7.43
C LEU A 417 55.69 2.15 -7.96
N ASP A 418 56.46 3.24 -7.85
CA ASP A 418 57.87 3.27 -8.24
C ASP A 418 58.77 2.48 -7.26
N GLU A 419 58.35 2.36 -5.98
CA GLU A 419 59.05 1.56 -4.97
C GLU A 419 58.80 0.05 -5.06
N LEU A 420 57.79 -0.38 -5.84
CA LEU A 420 57.51 -1.80 -5.97
C LEU A 420 58.58 -2.52 -6.76
N ALA A 421 58.95 -3.73 -6.33
CA ALA A 421 59.84 -4.60 -7.08
C ALA A 421 59.17 -5.05 -8.39
N VAL A 422 59.77 -4.67 -9.51
CA VAL A 422 59.24 -5.01 -10.86
C VAL A 422 59.75 -6.39 -11.23
N THR A 423 58.83 -7.35 -11.38
CA THR A 423 59.07 -8.69 -11.96
C THR A 423 58.52 -8.72 -13.38
N ASP A 424 58.90 -9.71 -14.16
CA ASP A 424 58.37 -9.87 -15.54
C ASP A 424 56.84 -10.02 -15.58
N GLU A 425 56.24 -10.56 -14.52
CA GLU A 425 54.78 -10.73 -14.39
C GLU A 425 54.04 -9.43 -13.94
N THR A 426 54.73 -8.54 -13.20
CA THR A 426 54.10 -7.33 -12.63
C THR A 426 54.37 -6.07 -13.46
N ARG A 427 55.30 -6.09 -14.39
CA ARG A 427 55.75 -4.91 -15.16
C ARG A 427 54.58 -4.26 -15.93
N ASP A 428 53.83 -5.05 -16.69
CA ASP A 428 52.73 -4.54 -17.52
C ASP A 428 51.57 -3.99 -16.68
N ILE A 429 51.31 -4.59 -15.51
CA ILE A 429 50.30 -4.17 -14.57
C ILE A 429 50.67 -2.81 -13.95
N ILE A 430 51.93 -2.66 -13.52
CA ILE A 430 52.41 -1.41 -12.91
C ILE A 430 52.40 -0.29 -13.94
N GLU A 431 52.87 -0.50 -15.16
CA GLU A 431 52.86 0.51 -16.23
C GLU A 431 51.44 0.91 -16.65
N ALA A 432 50.52 -0.06 -16.78
CA ALA A 432 49.13 0.21 -17.09
C ALA A 432 48.47 1.02 -15.96
N THR A 433 48.75 0.70 -14.69
CA THR A 433 48.21 1.47 -13.54
C THR A 433 48.76 2.90 -13.52
N LYS A 434 50.06 3.10 -13.72
CA LYS A 434 50.67 4.44 -13.80
C LYS A 434 50.09 5.27 -14.96
N ALA A 435 49.69 4.65 -16.08
CA ALA A 435 49.11 5.33 -17.23
C ALA A 435 47.72 5.92 -16.93
N VAL A 436 47.01 5.40 -15.94
CA VAL A 436 45.69 5.93 -15.53
C VAL A 436 45.81 7.27 -14.81
N PHE A 437 46.94 7.52 -14.12
CA PHE A 437 47.17 8.70 -13.28
C PHE A 437 48.16 9.71 -13.88
N ARG A 438 48.65 9.48 -15.10
CA ARG A 438 49.45 10.41 -15.90
C ARG A 438 48.60 11.13 -16.94
#